data_8b1378f2bfb84be375198f8c2fbeb716
#
_entry.id   8b1378f2bfb84be375198f8c2fbeb716
#
_cell.length_a   1.000
_cell.length_b   1.000
_cell.length_c   1.000
_cell.angle_alpha   90.00
_cell.angle_beta   90.00
_cell.angle_gamma   90.00
#
_symmetry.space_group_name_H-M   'P 1'
#
loop_
_entity.id
_entity.type
_entity.pdbx_description
1 polymer ?
#
loop_
_entity_poly.entity_id
_entity_poly.type
_entity_poly.pdbx_seq_one_letter_code
_entity_poly.pdbx_strand_id
1 'polypeptide(L)'
;MGAALDAMGVTSFAREYLNIWPRLDATVIPADAWAACLGDVPIPDGVPLTVGFDVNYARTAGSVAVAARVGDRVAVEVVDAGLAVAAIPGRLEALARKYRASVVGAPAQRGIVDDLKAKGVTAQVLTGQAYQAACQSFYDAVIAGRLAHRGQPDLDGAVAAAGRSRAGDAWAWSHRSSAAPIDPLVASTIAVSGVATARPLADWAF
;
A
#
# COMPACT_ATOMS: atom_id res chain seq x y z
N MET A 1 32.65 -26.12 -14.10
CA MET A 1 31.53 -25.25 -13.73
C MET A 1 31.92 -24.27 -12.62
N GLY A 2 32.64 -24.66 -11.56
CA GLY A 2 33.06 -23.74 -10.49
C GLY A 2 33.94 -22.56 -10.93
N ALA A 3 34.94 -22.80 -11.79
CA ALA A 3 35.87 -21.76 -12.24
C ALA A 3 35.22 -20.62 -13.06
N ALA A 4 34.10 -20.88 -13.77
CA ALA A 4 33.38 -19.86 -14.50
C ALA A 4 32.52 -18.96 -13.57
N LEU A 5 31.98 -19.54 -12.49
CA LEU A 5 31.26 -18.81 -11.47
C LEU A 5 32.16 -17.82 -10.73
N ASP A 6 33.37 -18.27 -10.37
CA ASP A 6 34.35 -17.44 -9.65
C ASP A 6 34.89 -16.29 -10.50
N ALA A 7 35.01 -16.51 -11.83
CA ALA A 7 35.53 -15.51 -12.75
C ALA A 7 34.52 -14.44 -13.17
N MET A 8 33.23 -14.78 -13.23
CA MET A 8 32.19 -13.91 -13.83
C MET A 8 31.21 -13.32 -12.81
N GLY A 9 31.19 -13.83 -11.60
CA GLY A 9 30.17 -13.50 -10.60
C GLY A 9 28.82 -14.18 -10.88
N VAL A 10 28.03 -14.35 -9.82
CA VAL A 10 26.76 -15.11 -9.83
C VAL A 10 25.77 -14.59 -10.87
N THR A 11 25.65 -13.29 -11.00
CA THR A 11 24.68 -12.64 -11.91
C THR A 11 25.02 -12.88 -13.38
N SER A 12 26.30 -12.73 -13.75
CA SER A 12 26.77 -12.97 -15.13
C SER A 12 26.71 -14.46 -15.48
N PHE A 13 27.06 -15.33 -14.54
CA PHE A 13 26.95 -16.78 -14.72
C PHE A 13 25.49 -17.22 -14.93
N ALA A 14 24.56 -16.70 -14.13
CA ALA A 14 23.13 -17.02 -14.28
C ALA A 14 22.61 -16.61 -15.67
N ARG A 15 23.02 -15.46 -16.18
CA ARG A 15 22.62 -14.95 -17.49
C ARG A 15 23.18 -15.81 -18.65
N GLU A 16 24.46 -16.12 -18.62
CA GLU A 16 25.15 -16.75 -19.77
C GLU A 16 25.01 -18.27 -19.80
N TYR A 17 24.97 -18.92 -18.64
CA TYR A 17 24.97 -20.39 -18.56
C TYR A 17 23.63 -20.99 -18.19
N LEU A 18 22.78 -20.27 -17.43
CA LEU A 18 21.48 -20.78 -17.02
C LEU A 18 20.34 -20.15 -17.81
N ASN A 19 20.64 -19.22 -18.72
CA ASN A 19 19.62 -18.42 -19.44
C ASN A 19 18.60 -17.76 -18.50
N ILE A 20 18.99 -17.56 -17.26
CA ILE A 20 18.24 -16.82 -16.26
C ILE A 20 18.67 -15.37 -16.41
N TRP A 21 17.85 -14.59 -17.08
CA TRP A 21 17.98 -13.15 -17.05
C TRP A 21 17.55 -12.70 -15.67
N PRO A 22 18.47 -12.25 -14.79
CA PRO A 22 18.02 -11.60 -13.58
C PRO A 22 17.15 -10.44 -14.05
N ARG A 23 15.89 -10.43 -13.65
CA ARG A 23 15.12 -9.19 -13.69
C ARG A 23 15.85 -8.24 -12.74
N LEU A 24 16.75 -7.46 -13.29
CA LEU A 24 17.21 -6.20 -12.74
C LEU A 24 16.04 -5.20 -12.93
N ASP A 25 14.84 -5.61 -12.57
CA ASP A 25 13.76 -4.70 -12.32
C ASP A 25 14.18 -4.02 -11.02
N ALA A 26 14.84 -2.86 -11.17
CA ALA A 26 15.04 -1.95 -10.07
C ALA A 26 13.67 -1.85 -9.37
N THR A 27 13.62 -2.19 -8.09
CA THR A 27 12.39 -2.11 -7.30
C THR A 27 11.76 -0.74 -7.58
N VAL A 28 10.46 -0.70 -7.83
CA VAL A 28 9.79 0.56 -8.20
C VAL A 28 10.06 1.63 -7.13
N ILE A 29 10.04 1.24 -5.86
CA ILE A 29 10.47 2.06 -4.73
C ILE A 29 11.93 1.70 -4.42
N PRO A 30 12.89 2.65 -4.47
CA PRO A 30 14.26 2.40 -4.06
C PRO A 30 14.35 1.93 -2.61
N ALA A 31 15.13 0.88 -2.35
CA ALA A 31 15.22 0.27 -1.03
C ALA A 31 15.79 1.21 0.04
N ASP A 32 16.71 2.07 -0.33
CA ASP A 32 17.29 3.11 0.53
C ASP A 32 16.26 4.19 0.89
N ALA A 33 15.45 4.64 -0.06
CA ALA A 33 14.37 5.58 0.19
C ALA A 33 13.29 4.99 1.11
N TRP A 34 12.94 3.69 0.91
CA TRP A 34 12.02 2.99 1.79
C TRP A 34 12.59 2.86 3.20
N ALA A 35 13.85 2.44 3.33
CA ALA A 35 14.53 2.32 4.63
C ALA A 35 14.63 3.67 5.37
N ALA A 36 14.80 4.79 4.66
CA ALA A 36 14.80 6.12 5.25
C ALA A 36 13.45 6.54 5.85
N CYS A 37 12.36 5.90 5.44
CA CYS A 37 11.02 6.10 5.99
C CYS A 37 10.75 5.25 7.25
N LEU A 38 11.67 4.33 7.61
CA LEU A 38 11.54 3.51 8.81
C LEU A 38 11.57 4.40 10.06
N GLY A 39 10.61 4.22 10.94
CA GLY A 39 10.56 4.94 12.20
C GLY A 39 9.39 4.48 13.07
N ASP A 40 9.61 4.42 14.37
CA ASP A 40 8.56 4.17 15.33
C ASP A 40 7.75 5.47 15.56
N VAL A 41 6.87 5.76 14.62
CA VAL A 41 5.93 6.89 14.70
C VAL A 41 4.55 6.34 15.03
N PRO A 42 4.22 6.21 16.33
CA PRO A 42 2.91 5.71 16.74
C PRO A 42 1.83 6.70 16.27
N ILE A 43 0.72 6.17 15.80
CA ILE A 43 -0.46 6.97 15.52
C ILE A 43 -1.14 7.28 16.84
N PRO A 44 -1.20 8.56 17.28
CA PRO A 44 -1.80 8.91 18.57
C PRO A 44 -3.31 8.63 18.60
N ASP A 45 -3.84 8.36 19.79
CA ASP A 45 -5.27 8.23 19.96
C ASP A 45 -5.98 9.57 19.64
N GLY A 46 -7.13 9.47 19.00
CA GLY A 46 -7.98 10.62 18.69
C GLY A 46 -7.60 11.40 17.43
N VAL A 47 -6.50 11.06 16.74
CA VAL A 47 -6.24 11.65 15.42
C VAL A 47 -7.16 11.05 14.35
N PRO A 48 -7.57 11.84 13.33
CA PRO A 48 -8.33 11.31 12.21
C PRO A 48 -7.57 10.22 11.48
N LEU A 49 -8.20 9.05 11.36
CA LEU A 49 -7.65 7.91 10.64
C LEU A 49 -8.35 7.74 9.30
N THR A 50 -7.60 7.29 8.31
CA THR A 50 -8.12 6.68 7.09
C THR A 50 -7.79 5.20 7.09
N VAL A 51 -8.79 4.37 6.82
CA VAL A 51 -8.64 2.93 6.64
C VAL A 51 -8.64 2.65 5.14
N GLY A 52 -7.53 2.12 4.64
CA GLY A 52 -7.39 1.61 3.27
C GLY A 52 -7.46 0.10 3.25
N PHE A 53 -7.99 -0.47 2.20
CA PHE A 53 -8.00 -1.92 2.02
C PHE A 53 -7.89 -2.31 0.56
N ASP A 54 -7.36 -3.50 0.34
CA ASP A 54 -7.32 -4.12 -0.97
C ASP A 54 -7.38 -5.64 -0.87
N VAL A 55 -7.75 -6.28 -1.98
CA VAL A 55 -7.85 -7.74 -2.12
C VAL A 55 -6.85 -8.18 -3.17
N ASN A 56 -6.10 -9.23 -2.89
CA ASN A 56 -5.09 -9.77 -3.80
C ASN A 56 -5.71 -10.20 -5.14
N TYR A 57 -4.87 -10.34 -6.16
CA TYR A 57 -5.32 -10.69 -7.52
C TYR A 57 -6.13 -11.98 -7.59
N ALA A 58 -5.75 -12.99 -6.81
CA ALA A 58 -6.43 -14.28 -6.75
C ALA A 58 -7.79 -14.21 -6.01
N ARG A 59 -8.09 -13.07 -5.34
CA ARG A 59 -9.29 -12.87 -4.52
C ARG A 59 -9.47 -13.89 -3.41
N THR A 60 -8.37 -14.38 -2.86
CA THR A 60 -8.35 -15.35 -1.75
C THR A 60 -8.16 -14.68 -0.41
N ALA A 61 -7.43 -13.58 -0.38
CA ALA A 61 -7.11 -12.82 0.82
C ALA A 61 -6.97 -11.32 0.49
N GLY A 62 -6.90 -10.49 1.50
CA GLY A 62 -6.61 -9.08 1.35
C GLY A 62 -5.97 -8.50 2.58
N SER A 63 -5.63 -7.23 2.49
CA SER A 63 -4.96 -6.47 3.55
C SER A 63 -5.75 -5.22 3.90
N VAL A 64 -5.62 -4.82 5.15
CA VAL A 64 -6.17 -3.59 5.69
C VAL A 64 -5.03 -2.77 6.29
N ALA A 65 -4.97 -1.50 5.92
CA ALA A 65 -4.00 -0.56 6.45
C ALA A 65 -4.70 0.67 7.01
N VAL A 66 -4.04 1.32 7.97
CA VAL A 66 -4.47 2.61 8.51
C VAL A 66 -3.39 3.65 8.24
N ALA A 67 -3.81 4.90 8.06
CA ALA A 67 -2.89 6.00 7.95
C ALA A 67 -3.43 7.23 8.67
N ALA A 68 -2.52 8.04 9.21
CA ALA A 68 -2.82 9.32 9.83
C ALA A 68 -1.68 10.31 9.64
N ARG A 69 -1.98 11.60 9.72
CA ARG A 69 -0.94 12.64 9.77
C ARG A 69 -0.41 12.75 11.19
N VAL A 70 0.90 12.63 11.32
CA VAL A 70 1.61 12.79 12.59
C VAL A 70 2.75 13.78 12.37
N GLY A 71 2.56 15.01 12.82
CA GLY A 71 3.46 16.12 12.51
C GLY A 71 3.49 16.42 11.01
N ASP A 72 4.68 16.44 10.46
CA ASP A 72 4.95 16.68 9.02
C ASP A 72 4.91 15.39 8.16
N ARG A 73 4.81 14.23 8.79
CA ARG A 73 4.77 12.92 8.12
C ARG A 73 3.37 12.32 8.08
N VAL A 74 3.19 11.35 7.21
CA VAL A 74 2.04 10.45 7.22
C VAL A 74 2.52 9.10 7.73
N ALA A 75 2.05 8.70 8.91
CA ALA A 75 2.28 7.37 9.45
C ALA A 75 1.31 6.38 8.80
N VAL A 76 1.82 5.21 8.41
CA VAL A 76 1.06 4.12 7.82
C VAL A 76 1.39 2.80 8.49
N GLU A 77 0.36 1.99 8.75
CA GLU A 77 0.50 0.70 9.40
C GLU A 77 -0.47 -0.31 8.77
N VAL A 78 0.02 -1.50 8.43
CA VAL A 78 -0.81 -2.63 8.03
C VAL A 78 -1.35 -3.29 9.29
N VAL A 79 -2.65 -3.23 9.47
CA VAL A 79 -3.31 -3.78 10.67
C VAL A 79 -3.78 -5.22 10.49
N ASP A 80 -3.99 -5.64 9.26
CA ASP A 80 -4.26 -7.03 8.90
C ASP A 80 -3.65 -7.34 7.52
N ALA A 81 -2.93 -8.45 7.41
CA ALA A 81 -2.43 -9.00 6.16
C ALA A 81 -2.92 -10.44 6.01
N GLY A 82 -3.19 -10.87 4.78
CA GLY A 82 -3.67 -12.22 4.50
C GLY A 82 -5.08 -12.52 5.04
N LEU A 83 -5.88 -11.51 5.34
CA LEU A 83 -7.24 -11.67 5.86
C LEU A 83 -8.16 -12.29 4.81
N ALA A 84 -8.89 -13.33 5.19
CA ALA A 84 -9.88 -13.94 4.30
C ALA A 84 -10.87 -12.91 3.76
N VAL A 85 -11.18 -12.92 2.46
CA VAL A 85 -12.02 -11.90 1.82
C VAL A 85 -13.37 -11.74 2.51
N ALA A 86 -13.97 -12.84 2.97
CA ALA A 86 -15.26 -12.81 3.68
C ALA A 86 -15.21 -12.07 5.03
N ALA A 87 -14.03 -11.97 5.65
CA ALA A 87 -13.85 -11.28 6.94
C ALA A 87 -13.59 -9.77 6.77
N ILE A 88 -13.19 -9.31 5.59
CA ILE A 88 -12.83 -7.91 5.33
C ILE A 88 -13.97 -6.94 5.67
N PRO A 89 -15.22 -7.12 5.22
CA PRO A 89 -16.29 -6.16 5.51
C PRO A 89 -16.53 -5.96 7.00
N GLY A 90 -16.55 -7.04 7.78
CA GLY A 90 -16.72 -6.98 9.23
C GLY A 90 -15.55 -6.27 9.93
N ARG A 91 -14.33 -6.53 9.48
CA ARG A 91 -13.13 -5.88 10.00
C ARG A 91 -13.11 -4.38 9.73
N LEU A 92 -13.44 -3.98 8.51
CA LEU A 92 -13.53 -2.57 8.12
C LEU A 92 -14.60 -1.83 8.91
N GLU A 93 -15.79 -2.43 9.08
CA GLU A 93 -16.87 -1.87 9.89
C GLU A 93 -16.43 -1.67 11.36
N ALA A 94 -15.76 -2.65 11.95
CA ALA A 94 -15.26 -2.57 13.32
C ALA A 94 -14.23 -1.44 13.49
N LEU A 95 -13.27 -1.31 12.58
CA LEU A 95 -12.27 -0.23 12.60
C LEU A 95 -12.93 1.15 12.40
N ALA A 96 -13.82 1.27 11.41
CA ALA A 96 -14.50 2.53 11.12
C ALA A 96 -15.31 3.02 12.33
N ARG A 97 -16.04 2.13 13.00
CA ARG A 97 -16.85 2.47 14.19
C ARG A 97 -15.96 2.80 15.39
N LYS A 98 -14.93 1.98 15.66
CA LYS A 98 -14.04 2.17 16.81
C LYS A 98 -13.29 3.50 16.76
N TYR A 99 -12.78 3.86 15.60
CA TYR A 99 -11.90 5.02 15.42
C TYR A 99 -12.59 6.19 14.70
N ARG A 100 -13.88 6.10 14.40
CA ARG A 100 -14.62 7.07 13.56
C ARG A 100 -13.92 7.37 12.26
N ALA A 101 -13.29 6.34 11.68
CA ALA A 101 -12.44 6.46 10.49
C ALA A 101 -13.27 6.37 9.20
N SER A 102 -12.84 7.05 8.16
CA SER A 102 -13.33 6.81 6.80
C SER A 102 -12.66 5.60 6.18
N VAL A 103 -13.41 4.82 5.42
CA VAL A 103 -12.90 3.65 4.67
C VAL A 103 -12.74 4.02 3.20
N VAL A 104 -11.60 3.68 2.63
CA VAL A 104 -11.32 3.89 1.22
C VAL A 104 -10.92 2.57 0.58
N GLY A 105 -11.52 2.23 -0.55
CA GLY A 105 -11.21 1.03 -1.32
C GLY A 105 -10.61 1.32 -2.69
N ALA A 106 -9.85 0.36 -3.22
CA ALA A 106 -9.41 0.37 -4.61
C ALA A 106 -10.60 0.32 -5.57
N PRO A 107 -10.45 0.70 -6.84
CA PRO A 107 -11.56 0.71 -7.82
C PRO A 107 -12.27 -0.64 -7.96
N ALA A 108 -11.53 -1.74 -7.81
CA ALA A 108 -12.08 -3.10 -7.89
C ALA A 108 -12.92 -3.54 -6.68
N GLN A 109 -12.90 -2.76 -5.58
CA GLN A 109 -13.54 -3.13 -4.31
C GLN A 109 -14.90 -2.46 -4.09
N ARG A 110 -15.54 -1.97 -5.15
CA ARG A 110 -16.83 -1.25 -5.10
C ARG A 110 -17.90 -2.00 -4.30
N GLY A 111 -18.08 -3.30 -4.52
CA GLY A 111 -19.10 -4.09 -3.83
C GLY A 111 -18.97 -4.03 -2.31
N ILE A 112 -17.75 -4.22 -1.79
CA ILE A 112 -17.48 -4.13 -0.34
C ILE A 112 -17.78 -2.72 0.19
N VAL A 113 -17.43 -1.68 -0.56
CA VAL A 113 -17.68 -0.29 -0.16
C VAL A 113 -19.17 0.02 -0.14
N ASP A 114 -19.93 -0.47 -1.11
CA ASP A 114 -21.38 -0.25 -1.18
C ASP A 114 -22.10 -0.97 -0.02
N ASP A 115 -21.66 -2.17 0.36
CA ASP A 115 -22.15 -2.90 1.55
C ASP A 115 -21.86 -2.13 2.84
N LEU A 116 -20.67 -1.53 2.97
CA LEU A 116 -20.32 -0.70 4.14
C LEU A 116 -21.19 0.57 4.23
N LYS A 117 -21.44 1.23 3.09
CA LYS A 117 -22.35 2.40 3.03
C LYS A 117 -23.77 2.03 3.46
N ALA A 118 -24.27 0.89 3.02
CA ALA A 118 -25.59 0.40 3.41
C ALA A 118 -25.71 0.19 4.92
N LYS A 119 -24.58 -0.06 5.62
CA LYS A 119 -24.49 -0.17 7.07
C LYS A 119 -24.21 1.16 7.79
N GLY A 120 -24.21 2.29 7.06
CA GLY A 120 -23.97 3.61 7.60
C GLY A 120 -22.50 3.93 7.90
N VAL A 121 -21.56 3.15 7.31
CA VAL A 121 -20.13 3.44 7.41
C VAL A 121 -19.74 4.47 6.34
N THR A 122 -18.98 5.49 6.74
CA THR A 122 -18.40 6.44 5.78
C THR A 122 -17.35 5.72 4.95
N ALA A 123 -17.66 5.44 3.70
CA ALA A 123 -16.81 4.68 2.80
C ALA A 123 -16.83 5.24 1.38
N GLN A 124 -15.71 5.13 0.66
CA GLN A 124 -15.59 5.57 -0.73
C GLN A 124 -14.70 4.65 -1.55
N VAL A 125 -14.89 4.67 -2.87
CA VAL A 125 -14.03 3.98 -3.85
C VAL A 125 -13.26 5.03 -4.62
N LEU A 126 -11.97 4.85 -4.76
CA LEU A 126 -11.17 5.68 -5.66
C LEU A 126 -11.59 5.41 -7.12
N THR A 127 -11.64 6.46 -7.94
CA THR A 127 -11.68 6.28 -9.39
C THR A 127 -10.33 5.77 -9.90
N GLY A 128 -10.26 5.26 -11.13
CA GLY A 128 -8.99 4.82 -11.71
C GLY A 128 -7.94 5.94 -11.72
N GLN A 129 -8.35 7.15 -12.09
CA GLN A 129 -7.47 8.33 -12.08
C GLN A 129 -7.04 8.72 -10.66
N ALA A 130 -7.94 8.70 -9.69
CA ALA A 130 -7.61 8.99 -8.30
C ALA A 130 -6.65 7.94 -7.71
N TYR A 131 -6.80 6.67 -8.11
CA TYR A 131 -5.88 5.61 -7.70
C TYR A 131 -4.48 5.81 -8.30
N GLN A 132 -4.37 6.21 -9.57
CA GLN A 132 -3.08 6.56 -10.19
C GLN A 132 -2.41 7.72 -9.46
N ALA A 133 -3.15 8.78 -9.17
CA ALA A 133 -2.65 9.91 -8.39
C ALA A 133 -2.21 9.49 -6.97
N ALA A 134 -2.95 8.59 -6.32
CA ALA A 134 -2.58 8.03 -5.03
C ALA A 134 -1.26 7.26 -5.10
N CYS A 135 -1.04 6.44 -6.14
CA CYS A 135 0.21 5.71 -6.33
C CYS A 135 1.41 6.65 -6.51
N GLN A 136 1.26 7.70 -7.31
CA GLN A 136 2.30 8.71 -7.52
C GLN A 136 2.59 9.48 -6.23
N SER A 137 1.55 9.94 -5.53
CA SER A 137 1.70 10.67 -4.26
C SER A 137 2.35 9.83 -3.17
N PHE A 138 2.04 8.53 -3.11
CA PHE A 138 2.68 7.60 -2.19
C PHE A 138 4.17 7.47 -2.49
N TYR A 139 4.52 7.26 -3.75
CA TYR A 139 5.91 7.22 -4.21
C TYR A 139 6.66 8.50 -3.87
N ASP A 140 6.10 9.65 -4.19
CA ASP A 140 6.70 10.96 -3.91
C ASP A 140 6.87 11.22 -2.41
N ALA A 141 5.93 10.73 -1.59
CA ALA A 141 6.03 10.83 -0.13
C ALA A 141 7.18 9.98 0.42
N VAL A 142 7.42 8.79 -0.14
CA VAL A 142 8.57 7.94 0.20
C VAL A 142 9.87 8.63 -0.20
N ILE A 143 10.00 9.08 -1.45
CA ILE A 143 11.22 9.74 -1.95
C ILE A 143 11.55 11.00 -1.14
N ALA A 144 10.54 11.74 -0.71
CA ALA A 144 10.71 12.94 0.09
C ALA A 144 10.86 12.70 1.60
N GLY A 145 10.87 11.44 2.07
CA GLY A 145 10.95 11.08 3.49
C GLY A 145 9.76 11.57 4.33
N ARG A 146 8.62 11.82 3.69
CA ARG A 146 7.38 12.29 4.34
C ARG A 146 6.42 11.18 4.76
N LEU A 147 6.77 9.93 4.46
CA LEU A 147 6.10 8.75 4.98
C LEU A 147 6.82 8.25 6.24
N ALA A 148 6.09 7.57 7.12
CA ALA A 148 6.66 6.79 8.21
C ALA A 148 6.00 5.42 8.28
N HIS A 149 6.79 4.35 8.39
CA HIS A 149 6.31 2.98 8.57
C HIS A 149 7.16 2.25 9.64
N ARG A 150 6.63 1.16 10.20
CA ARG A 150 7.24 0.46 11.33
C ARG A 150 8.08 -0.77 10.93
N GLY A 151 8.39 -0.95 9.64
CA GLY A 151 9.14 -2.10 9.15
C GLY A 151 8.37 -3.42 9.28
N GLN A 152 7.10 -3.41 8.90
CA GLN A 152 6.26 -4.61 8.93
C GLN A 152 6.61 -5.53 7.76
N PRO A 153 6.94 -6.81 8.00
CA PRO A 153 7.40 -7.73 6.95
C PRO A 153 6.46 -7.85 5.76
N ASP A 154 5.14 -7.83 6.01
CA ASP A 154 4.13 -7.91 4.95
C ASP A 154 4.17 -6.68 4.03
N LEU A 155 4.34 -5.48 4.59
CA LEU A 155 4.45 -4.25 3.83
C LEU A 155 5.80 -4.15 3.11
N ASP A 156 6.89 -4.47 3.80
CA ASP A 156 8.25 -4.44 3.23
C ASP A 156 8.36 -5.43 2.06
N GLY A 157 7.82 -6.63 2.22
CA GLY A 157 7.74 -7.64 1.15
C GLY A 157 6.91 -7.18 -0.05
N ALA A 158 5.76 -6.54 0.19
CA ALA A 158 4.90 -6.00 -0.85
C ALA A 158 5.59 -4.85 -1.62
N VAL A 159 6.31 -3.98 -0.92
CA VAL A 159 7.09 -2.89 -1.54
C VAL A 159 8.22 -3.45 -2.41
N ALA A 160 8.96 -4.43 -1.91
CA ALA A 160 10.05 -5.07 -2.66
C ALA A 160 9.55 -5.82 -3.90
N ALA A 161 8.34 -6.40 -3.85
CA ALA A 161 7.74 -7.16 -4.94
C ALA A 161 6.96 -6.29 -5.95
N ALA A 162 6.75 -5.02 -5.66
CA ALA A 162 5.83 -4.16 -6.40
C ALA A 162 6.23 -3.98 -7.88
N GLY A 163 5.28 -4.28 -8.75
CA GLY A 163 5.30 -3.90 -10.16
C GLY A 163 4.34 -2.76 -10.45
N ARG A 164 4.54 -2.09 -11.57
CA ARG A 164 3.66 -1.01 -12.05
C ARG A 164 3.15 -1.26 -13.45
N SER A 165 1.95 -0.80 -13.74
CA SER A 165 1.41 -0.72 -15.10
C SER A 165 1.26 0.74 -15.52
N ARG A 166 1.54 1.01 -16.79
CA ARG A 166 1.29 2.34 -17.40
C ARG A 166 -0.18 2.47 -17.80
N ALA A 167 -0.71 3.67 -17.66
CA ALA A 167 -2.03 4.04 -18.15
C ALA A 167 -1.93 5.49 -18.69
N GLY A 168 -1.65 5.63 -19.98
CA GLY A 168 -1.25 6.89 -20.59
C GLY A 168 0.09 7.36 -20.02
N ASP A 169 0.16 8.62 -19.62
CA ASP A 169 1.35 9.22 -19.00
C ASP A 169 1.47 8.92 -17.49
N ALA A 170 0.41 8.32 -16.90
CA ALA A 170 0.38 7.94 -15.51
C ALA A 170 0.71 6.45 -15.33
N TRP A 171 0.91 6.04 -14.07
CA TRP A 171 1.13 4.65 -13.70
C TRP A 171 0.39 4.33 -12.38
N ALA A 172 0.17 3.05 -12.14
CA ALA A 172 -0.37 2.54 -10.89
C ALA A 172 0.32 1.24 -10.48
N TRP A 173 0.24 0.88 -9.20
CA TRP A 173 0.64 -0.44 -8.74
C TRP A 173 -0.16 -1.51 -9.50
N SER A 174 0.50 -2.59 -9.86
CA SER A 174 -0.10 -3.67 -10.64
C SER A 174 0.13 -5.02 -10.00
N HIS A 175 -0.92 -5.62 -9.46
CA HIS A 175 -0.87 -6.99 -8.94
C HIS A 175 -0.33 -7.99 -9.96
N ARG A 176 -0.70 -7.81 -11.24
CA ARG A 176 -0.29 -8.72 -12.33
C ARG A 176 1.19 -8.63 -12.65
N SER A 177 1.78 -7.44 -12.53
CA SER A 177 3.19 -7.18 -12.84
C SER A 177 4.10 -7.32 -11.62
N SER A 178 3.55 -7.61 -10.45
CA SER A 178 4.28 -7.79 -9.21
C SER A 178 4.78 -9.23 -9.05
N ALA A 179 5.93 -9.39 -8.38
CA ALA A 179 6.55 -10.69 -8.17
C ALA A 179 5.88 -11.52 -7.06
N ALA A 180 5.13 -10.85 -6.16
CA ALA A 180 4.36 -11.44 -5.07
C ALA A 180 3.09 -10.62 -4.81
N PRO A 181 2.16 -11.05 -3.94
CA PRO A 181 1.00 -10.25 -3.54
C PRO A 181 1.41 -8.88 -2.98
N ILE A 182 0.75 -7.82 -3.45
CA ILE A 182 1.04 -6.42 -3.07
C ILE A 182 -0.17 -5.73 -2.43
N ASP A 183 -1.19 -6.46 -2.04
CA ASP A 183 -2.36 -5.91 -1.36
C ASP A 183 -2.00 -5.13 -0.09
N PRO A 184 -0.94 -5.44 0.73
CA PRO A 184 -0.50 -4.58 1.81
C PRO A 184 -0.03 -3.19 1.33
N LEU A 185 0.71 -3.13 0.23
CA LEU A 185 1.17 -1.86 -0.36
C LEU A 185 -0.01 -1.06 -0.95
N VAL A 186 -0.93 -1.73 -1.67
CA VAL A 186 -2.10 -1.08 -2.25
C VAL A 186 -3.01 -0.53 -1.15
N ALA A 187 -3.30 -1.32 -0.11
CA ALA A 187 -4.07 -0.87 1.05
C ALA A 187 -3.42 0.35 1.74
N SER A 188 -2.11 0.31 1.94
CA SER A 188 -1.32 1.41 2.51
C SER A 188 -1.37 2.68 1.64
N THR A 189 -1.20 2.53 0.33
CA THR A 189 -1.29 3.64 -0.64
C THR A 189 -2.66 4.33 -0.57
N ILE A 190 -3.73 3.54 -0.50
CA ILE A 190 -5.11 4.02 -0.41
C ILE A 190 -5.35 4.73 0.93
N ALA A 191 -4.87 4.15 2.04
CA ALA A 191 -4.99 4.77 3.35
C ALA A 191 -4.29 6.15 3.39
N VAL A 192 -3.06 6.22 2.87
CA VAL A 192 -2.29 7.48 2.79
C VAL A 192 -3.00 8.54 1.94
N SER A 193 -3.59 8.14 0.80
CA SER A 193 -4.32 9.07 -0.06
C SER A 193 -5.53 9.71 0.63
N GLY A 194 -6.21 8.96 1.50
CA GLY A 194 -7.35 9.46 2.25
C GLY A 194 -6.97 10.49 3.32
N VAL A 195 -5.76 10.40 3.88
CA VAL A 195 -5.23 11.41 4.82
C VAL A 195 -5.06 12.77 4.16
N ALA A 196 -4.68 12.80 2.88
CA ALA A 196 -4.52 14.05 2.14
C ALA A 196 -5.86 14.74 1.84
N THR A 197 -6.96 13.98 1.80
CA THR A 197 -8.31 14.48 1.52
C THR A 197 -9.16 14.70 2.77
N ALA A 198 -8.71 14.20 3.93
CA ALA A 198 -9.41 14.40 5.21
C ALA A 198 -9.32 15.88 5.63
N ARG A 199 -10.48 16.53 5.83
CA ARG A 199 -10.55 17.88 6.39
C ARG A 199 -9.97 17.89 7.81
N PRO A 200 -9.19 18.92 8.17
CA PRO A 200 -8.76 19.09 9.56
C PRO A 200 -9.97 19.17 10.50
N LEU A 201 -9.87 18.58 11.68
CA LEU A 201 -10.95 18.61 12.71
C LEU A 201 -11.37 20.02 13.13
N ALA A 202 -10.53 21.04 12.87
CA ALA A 202 -10.81 22.44 13.18
C ALA A 202 -12.10 22.98 12.50
N ASP A 203 -12.58 22.37 11.42
CA ASP A 203 -13.77 22.80 10.68
C ASP A 203 -15.08 22.21 11.25
N TRP A 204 -15.05 21.46 12.36
CA TRP A 204 -16.23 20.85 13.00
C TRP A 204 -16.61 21.50 14.34
N ALA A 205 -15.94 22.59 14.75
CA ALA A 205 -16.31 23.37 15.93
C ALA A 205 -17.46 24.31 15.58
N PHE A 206 -18.70 23.89 15.85
CA PHE A 206 -19.87 24.72 16.01
C PHE A 206 -20.36 24.62 17.45
#